data_c726396a54c84dae3ce1d9f6b5ced002
#
_entry.id   c726396a54c84dae3ce1d9f6b5ced002
#
_cell.length_a   1.000
_cell.length_b   1.000
_cell.length_c   1.000
_cell.angle_alpha   90.00
_cell.angle_beta   90.00
_cell.angle_gamma   90.00
#
_symmetry.space_group_name_H-M   'P 1'
#
loop_
_entity.id
_entity.type
_entity.pdbx_description
1 polymer ?
#
loop_
_entity_poly.entity_id
_entity_poly.type
_entity_poly.pdbx_seq_one_letter_code
_entity_poly.pdbx_strand_id
1 'polypeptide(L)'
;MTMKQKKKRIYLRAALALAALLVVLLALDNLSFVPSMLLTVLRKGAIYALVAVSMNLLNGFTGLFSLGQAGFMLLGAYTYAILTIPAASQKSIYQRYANGGIGFSIPELLSKPLGGFGLLLGVVFCLILAGFIAALFAFLIGLPVLKLKSDYLAIATLGFAEIIRAAVVYEGFGPLTNGSNLLYGFTSFASFNLSLGSVTLHLETVMPFLFSGICIAIILLLINSTYGRAFKAIRDDEIAAEAMGINLASHKRMSFIISSFFAGISGAMLAMYQASVQATTFKSSMTYEILLIVVIGGIGSVSGSIIASFLFIASSEWLLRFLDNETWIGGFRVPLLRSGFRMVVFSIIIMAVVLFFRKGIMGDRELFQKKPASTAKAAKKEARSK
;
A
#
# COMPACT_ATOMS: atom_id res chain seq x y z
N MET A 1 22.71 26.50 -18.66
CA MET A 1 21.50 26.12 -17.91
C MET A 1 21.93 25.51 -16.58
N THR A 2 21.71 26.19 -15.49
CA THR A 2 22.21 25.78 -14.16
C THR A 2 21.52 24.49 -13.68
N MET A 3 22.25 23.69 -12.87
CA MET A 3 21.70 22.42 -12.30
C MET A 3 20.37 22.63 -11.56
N LYS A 4 20.17 23.81 -10.96
CA LYS A 4 18.94 24.22 -10.27
C LYS A 4 17.74 24.35 -11.22
N GLN A 5 17.95 24.93 -12.42
CA GLN A 5 16.91 25.07 -13.45
C GLN A 5 16.52 23.71 -14.06
N LYS A 6 17.47 22.78 -14.19
CA LYS A 6 17.21 21.42 -14.72
C LYS A 6 16.37 20.60 -13.74
N LYS A 7 16.65 20.70 -12.41
CA LYS A 7 15.82 20.08 -11.37
C LYS A 7 14.40 20.67 -11.35
N LYS A 8 14.24 22.00 -11.41
CA LYS A 8 12.94 22.67 -11.42
C LYS A 8 12.05 22.22 -12.61
N ARG A 9 12.64 22.03 -13.79
CA ARG A 9 11.91 21.51 -14.97
C ARG A 9 11.48 20.04 -14.83
N ILE A 10 12.27 19.20 -14.16
CA ILE A 10 11.90 17.80 -13.90
C ILE A 10 10.71 17.74 -12.95
N TYR A 11 10.74 18.52 -11.85
CA TYR A 11 9.62 18.58 -10.91
C TYR A 11 8.35 19.15 -11.55
N LEU A 12 8.48 20.18 -12.40
CA LEU A 12 7.36 20.75 -13.13
C LEU A 12 6.73 19.73 -14.09
N ARG A 13 7.55 18.98 -14.83
CA ARG A 13 7.05 17.92 -15.72
C ARG A 13 6.39 16.78 -14.95
N ALA A 14 6.92 16.39 -13.81
CA ALA A 14 6.31 15.40 -12.95
C ALA A 14 4.96 15.88 -12.38
N ALA A 15 4.88 17.13 -11.95
CA ALA A 15 3.64 17.73 -11.46
C ALA A 15 2.59 17.85 -12.58
N LEU A 16 2.99 18.25 -13.79
CA LEU A 16 2.09 18.29 -14.96
C LEU A 16 1.60 16.89 -15.36
N ALA A 17 2.47 15.88 -15.33
CA ALA A 17 2.09 14.50 -15.60
C ALA A 17 1.10 13.97 -14.57
N LEU A 18 1.32 14.29 -13.27
CA LEU A 18 0.39 13.93 -12.20
C LEU A 18 -0.96 14.63 -12.38
N ALA A 19 -0.95 15.92 -12.69
CA ALA A 19 -2.18 16.68 -12.93
C ALA A 19 -2.96 16.12 -14.15
N ALA A 20 -2.26 15.81 -15.24
CA ALA A 20 -2.86 15.18 -16.42
C ALA A 20 -3.45 13.81 -16.08
N LEU A 21 -2.75 13.00 -15.30
CA LEU A 21 -3.26 11.71 -14.80
C LEU A 21 -4.55 11.89 -13.98
N LEU A 22 -4.57 12.84 -13.05
CA LEU A 22 -5.75 13.11 -12.21
C LEU A 22 -6.95 13.59 -13.05
N VAL A 23 -6.72 14.41 -14.06
CA VAL A 23 -7.78 14.84 -15.00
C VAL A 23 -8.32 13.66 -15.80
N VAL A 24 -7.45 12.76 -16.28
CA VAL A 24 -7.86 11.53 -16.98
C VAL A 24 -8.67 10.63 -16.06
N LEU A 25 -8.24 10.45 -14.81
CA LEU A 25 -8.96 9.64 -13.82
C LEU A 25 -10.33 10.23 -13.49
N LEU A 26 -10.41 11.55 -13.36
CA LEU A 26 -11.68 12.25 -13.13
C LEU A 26 -12.63 12.07 -14.32
N ALA A 27 -12.12 12.13 -15.55
CA ALA A 27 -12.91 11.84 -16.74
C ALA A 27 -13.40 10.40 -16.75
N LEU A 28 -12.54 9.41 -16.40
CA LEU A 28 -12.90 8.00 -16.35
C LEU A 28 -13.97 7.70 -15.28
N ASP A 29 -13.94 8.37 -14.13
CA ASP A 29 -14.94 8.19 -13.06
C ASP A 29 -16.34 8.70 -13.46
N ASN A 30 -16.41 9.70 -14.35
CA ASN A 30 -17.65 10.37 -14.74
C ASN A 30 -18.18 9.95 -16.12
N LEU A 31 -17.44 9.10 -16.85
CA LEU A 31 -17.87 8.54 -18.13
C LEU A 31 -18.63 7.22 -17.92
N SER A 32 -19.88 7.16 -18.34
CA SER A 32 -20.76 5.98 -18.22
C SER A 32 -20.33 4.76 -19.03
N PHE A 33 -19.40 4.92 -19.96
CA PHE A 33 -18.91 3.85 -20.85
C PHE A 33 -17.76 3.03 -20.25
N VAL A 34 -17.18 3.45 -19.11
CA VAL A 34 -16.01 2.81 -18.53
C VAL A 34 -16.42 1.54 -17.76
N PRO A 35 -15.80 0.37 -18.06
CA PRO A 35 -16.09 -0.85 -17.31
C PRO A 35 -15.77 -0.67 -15.82
N SER A 36 -16.71 -1.04 -14.94
CA SER A 36 -16.55 -0.95 -13.48
C SER A 36 -15.32 -1.73 -12.97
N MET A 37 -14.95 -2.80 -13.69
CA MET A 37 -13.75 -3.59 -13.40
C MET A 37 -12.45 -2.80 -13.58
N LEU A 38 -12.36 -1.94 -14.59
CA LEU A 38 -11.18 -1.07 -14.78
C LEU A 38 -11.01 -0.12 -13.60
N LEU A 39 -12.11 0.50 -13.16
CA LEU A 39 -12.10 1.39 -11.98
C LEU A 39 -11.68 0.64 -10.71
N THR A 40 -12.17 -0.58 -10.52
CA THR A 40 -11.77 -1.47 -9.42
C THR A 40 -10.26 -1.73 -9.44
N VAL A 41 -9.71 -2.11 -10.59
CA VAL A 41 -8.27 -2.36 -10.77
C VAL A 41 -7.46 -1.09 -10.49
N LEU A 42 -7.90 0.05 -10.98
CA LEU A 42 -7.23 1.34 -10.77
C LEU A 42 -7.21 1.72 -9.28
N ARG A 43 -8.37 1.71 -8.61
CA ARG A 43 -8.50 2.08 -7.18
C ARG A 43 -7.66 1.14 -6.30
N LYS A 44 -7.85 -0.16 -6.43
CA LYS A 44 -7.14 -1.17 -5.65
C LYS A 44 -5.64 -1.18 -5.99
N GLY A 45 -5.28 -1.03 -7.28
CA GLY A 45 -3.91 -0.92 -7.75
C GLY A 45 -3.14 0.23 -7.13
N ALA A 46 -3.76 1.42 -6.99
CA ALA A 46 -3.14 2.58 -6.34
C ALA A 46 -2.86 2.33 -4.84
N ILE A 47 -3.76 1.65 -4.13
CA ILE A 47 -3.59 1.30 -2.71
C ILE A 47 -2.47 0.27 -2.54
N TYR A 48 -2.48 -0.78 -3.37
CA TYR A 48 -1.44 -1.81 -3.35
C TYR A 48 -0.07 -1.26 -3.80
N ALA A 49 -0.04 -0.25 -4.68
CA ALA A 49 1.20 0.45 -5.03
C ALA A 49 1.83 1.13 -3.81
N LEU A 50 1.03 1.79 -2.97
CA LEU A 50 1.54 2.43 -1.75
C LEU A 50 2.13 1.41 -0.78
N VAL A 51 1.42 0.32 -0.47
CA VAL A 51 1.93 -0.68 0.46
C VAL A 51 3.13 -1.44 -0.11
N ALA A 52 3.15 -1.73 -1.41
CA ALA A 52 4.30 -2.36 -2.06
C ALA A 52 5.54 -1.46 -2.02
N VAL A 53 5.40 -0.16 -2.28
CA VAL A 53 6.50 0.81 -2.16
C VAL A 53 6.96 0.95 -0.71
N SER A 54 6.03 0.95 0.27
CA SER A 54 6.38 0.99 1.70
C SER A 54 7.14 -0.25 2.14
N MET A 55 6.73 -1.44 1.70
CA MET A 55 7.44 -2.69 1.95
C MET A 55 8.80 -2.72 1.25
N ASN A 56 8.88 -2.20 0.03
CA ASN A 56 10.13 -2.13 -0.73
C ASN A 56 11.13 -1.15 -0.09
N LEU A 57 10.67 -0.09 0.58
CA LEU A 57 11.54 0.78 1.38
C LEU A 57 12.31 -0.01 2.44
N LEU A 58 11.64 -0.95 3.10
CA LEU A 58 12.23 -1.77 4.16
C LEU A 58 13.04 -2.94 3.58
N ASN A 59 12.40 -3.78 2.77
CA ASN A 59 13.00 -5.01 2.26
C ASN A 59 14.02 -4.73 1.13
N GLY A 60 13.72 -3.75 0.26
CA GLY A 60 14.52 -3.47 -0.92
C GLY A 60 15.62 -2.42 -0.71
N PHE A 61 15.31 -1.31 -0.05
CA PHE A 61 16.29 -0.22 0.11
C PHE A 61 17.12 -0.32 1.38
N THR A 62 16.59 -0.94 2.47
CA THR A 62 17.33 -1.12 3.73
C THR A 62 17.86 -2.55 3.90
N GLY A 63 17.34 -3.52 3.14
CA GLY A 63 17.75 -4.92 3.23
C GLY A 63 17.16 -5.67 4.43
N LEU A 64 16.20 -5.10 5.14
CA LEU A 64 15.54 -5.72 6.28
C LEU A 64 14.34 -6.54 5.82
N PHE A 65 14.43 -7.85 5.85
CA PHE A 65 13.35 -8.73 5.42
C PHE A 65 12.25 -8.82 6.50
N SER A 66 11.12 -8.15 6.29
CA SER A 66 9.98 -8.14 7.21
C SER A 66 8.71 -8.65 6.52
N LEU A 67 7.95 -9.47 7.27
CA LEU A 67 6.67 -10.02 6.83
C LEU A 67 5.48 -9.51 7.68
N GLY A 68 5.64 -8.39 8.35
CA GLY A 68 4.64 -7.81 9.24
C GLY A 68 3.64 -6.83 8.60
N GLN A 69 3.71 -6.59 7.29
CA GLN A 69 2.97 -5.50 6.63
C GLN A 69 1.46 -5.59 6.80
N ALA A 70 0.86 -6.78 6.69
CA ALA A 70 -0.58 -6.96 6.89
C ALA A 70 -1.05 -6.57 8.31
N GLY A 71 -0.22 -6.82 9.33
CA GLY A 71 -0.53 -6.40 10.71
C GLY A 71 -0.56 -4.88 10.87
N PHE A 72 0.39 -4.16 10.26
CA PHE A 72 0.39 -2.70 10.29
C PHE A 72 -0.75 -2.09 9.45
N MET A 73 -1.10 -2.72 8.33
CA MET A 73 -2.30 -2.35 7.56
C MET A 73 -3.57 -2.56 8.38
N LEU A 74 -3.68 -3.66 9.11
CA LEU A 74 -4.81 -3.95 10.00
C LEU A 74 -4.98 -2.87 11.05
N LEU A 75 -3.90 -2.48 11.75
CA LEU A 75 -3.93 -1.39 12.72
C LEU A 75 -4.44 -0.09 12.10
N GLY A 76 -3.93 0.25 10.93
CA GLY A 76 -4.37 1.45 10.22
C GLY A 76 -5.84 1.39 9.81
N ALA A 77 -6.30 0.26 9.27
CA ALA A 77 -7.68 0.05 8.85
C ALA A 77 -8.67 0.17 10.02
N TYR A 78 -8.38 -0.49 11.14
CA TYR A 78 -9.23 -0.41 12.34
C TYR A 78 -9.20 0.98 12.97
N THR A 79 -8.03 1.60 13.10
CA THR A 79 -7.91 2.98 13.61
C THR A 79 -8.77 3.93 12.78
N TYR A 80 -8.69 3.86 11.47
CA TYR A 80 -9.49 4.69 10.58
C TYR A 80 -10.99 4.41 10.75
N ALA A 81 -11.41 3.15 10.70
CA ALA A 81 -12.81 2.77 10.80
C ALA A 81 -13.42 3.25 12.13
N ILE A 82 -12.75 2.97 13.26
CA ILE A 82 -13.22 3.36 14.60
C ILE A 82 -13.42 4.88 14.71
N LEU A 83 -12.47 5.67 14.18
CA LEU A 83 -12.50 7.13 14.29
C LEU A 83 -13.50 7.81 13.34
N THR A 84 -13.96 7.10 12.30
CA THR A 84 -14.78 7.69 11.24
C THR A 84 -16.21 7.18 11.19
N ILE A 85 -16.59 6.19 12.03
CA ILE A 85 -17.98 5.73 12.16
C ILE A 85 -18.82 6.85 12.77
N PRO A 86 -19.93 7.30 12.13
CA PRO A 86 -20.83 8.29 12.69
C PRO A 86 -21.42 7.85 14.03
N ALA A 87 -21.52 8.78 14.98
CA ALA A 87 -22.02 8.48 16.34
C ALA A 87 -23.41 7.83 16.34
N ALA A 88 -24.28 8.26 15.42
CA ALA A 88 -25.63 7.71 15.26
C ALA A 88 -25.65 6.23 14.83
N SER A 89 -24.65 5.79 14.04
CA SER A 89 -24.55 4.44 13.50
C SER A 89 -23.83 3.47 14.44
N GLN A 90 -23.12 3.96 15.46
CA GLN A 90 -22.31 3.10 16.34
C GLN A 90 -23.18 2.07 17.06
N LYS A 91 -24.36 2.45 17.57
CA LYS A 91 -25.27 1.52 18.26
C LYS A 91 -25.72 0.36 17.38
N SER A 92 -25.93 0.58 16.08
CA SER A 92 -26.35 -0.46 15.14
C SER A 92 -25.19 -1.37 14.70
N ILE A 93 -23.95 -0.88 14.74
CA ILE A 93 -22.75 -1.64 14.33
C ILE A 93 -22.25 -2.49 15.49
N TYR A 94 -22.22 -1.93 16.70
CA TYR A 94 -21.75 -2.60 17.91
C TYR A 94 -22.87 -3.32 18.69
N GLN A 95 -23.87 -3.89 17.99
CA GLN A 95 -25.04 -4.54 18.63
C GLN A 95 -24.68 -5.59 19.67
N ARG A 96 -23.56 -6.31 19.47
CA ARG A 96 -23.10 -7.37 20.39
C ARG A 96 -22.47 -6.82 21.68
N TYR A 97 -22.00 -5.58 21.65
CA TYR A 97 -21.27 -4.96 22.76
C TYR A 97 -22.05 -3.75 23.28
N ALA A 98 -22.64 -3.87 24.45
CA ALA A 98 -23.31 -2.75 25.12
C ALA A 98 -22.30 -1.61 25.31
N ASN A 99 -22.66 -0.39 24.87
CA ASN A 99 -21.78 0.79 24.88
C ASN A 99 -20.51 0.68 23.99
N GLY A 100 -20.54 -0.13 22.91
CA GLY A 100 -19.44 -0.18 21.95
C GLY A 100 -19.37 1.11 21.11
N GLY A 101 -18.13 1.41 20.65
CA GLY A 101 -17.78 2.62 19.93
C GLY A 101 -17.25 3.74 20.83
N ILE A 102 -16.65 4.76 20.20
CA ILE A 102 -16.02 5.90 20.91
C ILE A 102 -16.99 7.08 21.18
N GLY A 103 -18.24 6.98 20.70
CA GLY A 103 -19.28 7.99 20.91
C GLY A 103 -19.17 9.25 20.03
N PHE A 104 -18.12 9.40 19.23
CA PHE A 104 -17.90 10.53 18.31
C PHE A 104 -17.30 10.08 16.99
N SER A 105 -17.34 10.95 15.97
CA SER A 105 -16.70 10.76 14.68
C SER A 105 -15.93 12.03 14.32
N ILE A 106 -14.63 11.89 14.02
CA ILE A 106 -13.78 13.05 13.69
C ILE A 106 -14.25 13.76 12.41
N PRO A 107 -14.55 13.06 11.30
CA PRO A 107 -15.07 13.71 10.11
C PRO A 107 -16.42 14.42 10.35
N GLU A 108 -17.28 13.85 11.18
CA GLU A 108 -18.57 14.47 11.52
C GLU A 108 -18.40 15.74 12.36
N LEU A 109 -17.46 15.72 13.32
CA LEU A 109 -17.14 16.90 14.13
C LEU A 109 -16.59 18.06 13.30
N LEU A 110 -15.73 17.75 12.31
CA LEU A 110 -15.12 18.77 11.45
C LEU A 110 -16.05 19.20 10.30
N SER A 111 -16.96 18.34 9.86
CA SER A 111 -17.90 18.67 8.78
C SER A 111 -18.99 19.64 9.22
N LYS A 112 -19.38 19.65 10.51
CA LYS A 112 -20.37 20.58 11.06
C LYS A 112 -20.01 22.06 10.84
N PRO A 113 -18.80 22.56 11.16
CA PRO A 113 -18.41 23.95 10.93
C PRO A 113 -17.94 24.25 9.50
N LEU A 114 -17.36 23.27 8.77
CA LEU A 114 -16.63 23.48 7.50
C LEU A 114 -17.27 22.78 6.28
N GLY A 115 -18.41 22.12 6.45
CA GLY A 115 -19.09 21.40 5.37
C GLY A 115 -18.22 20.31 4.71
N GLY A 116 -18.24 20.20 3.37
CA GLY A 116 -17.49 19.19 2.63
C GLY A 116 -15.97 19.29 2.79
N PHE A 117 -15.43 20.50 2.99
CA PHE A 117 -13.99 20.69 3.26
C PHE A 117 -13.61 20.14 4.64
N GLY A 118 -14.49 20.26 5.62
CA GLY A 118 -14.29 19.67 6.96
C GLY A 118 -14.27 18.15 6.93
N LEU A 119 -15.08 17.52 6.07
CA LEU A 119 -15.06 16.08 5.86
C LEU A 119 -13.71 15.64 5.29
N LEU A 120 -13.18 16.33 4.26
CA LEU A 120 -11.88 16.03 3.70
C LEU A 120 -10.75 16.16 4.74
N LEU A 121 -10.74 17.26 5.50
CA LEU A 121 -9.76 17.46 6.57
C LEU A 121 -9.85 16.39 7.65
N GLY A 122 -11.07 16.00 8.06
CA GLY A 122 -11.29 14.93 9.03
C GLY A 122 -10.76 13.58 8.56
N VAL A 123 -10.99 13.24 7.29
CA VAL A 123 -10.49 12.01 6.69
C VAL A 123 -8.96 12.02 6.60
N VAL A 124 -8.35 13.11 6.12
CA VAL A 124 -6.87 13.24 6.05
C VAL A 124 -6.25 13.12 7.44
N PHE A 125 -6.86 13.75 8.44
CA PHE A 125 -6.40 13.63 9.82
C PHE A 125 -6.48 12.19 10.33
N CYS A 126 -7.59 11.49 10.08
CA CYS A 126 -7.73 10.07 10.46
C CYS A 126 -6.75 9.15 9.72
N LEU A 127 -6.45 9.42 8.43
CA LEU A 127 -5.43 8.69 7.68
C LEU A 127 -4.02 8.87 8.29
N ILE A 128 -3.67 10.09 8.63
CA ILE A 128 -2.38 10.39 9.29
C ILE A 128 -2.33 9.71 10.65
N LEU A 129 -3.39 9.78 11.44
CA LEU A 129 -3.46 9.14 12.75
C LEU A 129 -3.38 7.61 12.65
N ALA A 130 -4.01 7.00 11.65
CA ALA A 130 -3.89 5.57 11.35
C ALA A 130 -2.44 5.17 11.06
N GLY A 131 -1.71 5.99 10.29
CA GLY A 131 -0.28 5.82 10.08
C GLY A 131 0.54 5.95 11.37
N PHE A 132 0.25 6.94 12.21
CA PHE A 132 0.93 7.14 13.49
C PHE A 132 0.71 5.97 14.48
N ILE A 133 -0.50 5.42 14.56
CA ILE A 133 -0.77 4.26 15.41
C ILE A 133 0.03 3.04 14.90
N ALA A 134 0.04 2.79 13.60
CA ALA A 134 0.87 1.74 13.01
C ALA A 134 2.37 1.96 13.29
N ALA A 135 2.86 3.19 13.18
CA ALA A 135 4.24 3.57 13.49
C ALA A 135 4.59 3.39 14.98
N LEU A 136 3.66 3.72 15.88
CA LEU A 136 3.84 3.52 17.32
C LEU A 136 4.01 2.04 17.66
N PHE A 137 3.14 1.18 17.14
CA PHE A 137 3.28 -0.27 17.31
C PHE A 137 4.56 -0.80 16.66
N ALA A 138 4.93 -0.29 15.49
CA ALA A 138 6.20 -0.62 14.85
C ALA A 138 7.40 -0.19 15.68
N PHE A 139 7.36 0.98 16.33
CA PHE A 139 8.40 1.40 17.26
C PHE A 139 8.54 0.44 18.45
N LEU A 140 7.44 0.08 19.10
CA LEU A 140 7.43 -0.83 20.26
C LEU A 140 7.95 -2.23 19.88
N ILE A 141 7.45 -2.80 18.77
CA ILE A 141 7.86 -4.10 18.25
C ILE A 141 9.30 -4.07 17.73
N GLY A 142 9.69 -2.98 17.09
CA GLY A 142 11.02 -2.81 16.51
C GLY A 142 12.15 -2.82 17.54
N LEU A 143 11.90 -2.41 18.80
CA LEU A 143 12.92 -2.38 19.85
C LEU A 143 13.56 -3.77 20.11
N PRO A 144 12.78 -4.85 20.32
CA PRO A 144 13.33 -6.19 20.48
C PRO A 144 13.66 -6.87 19.13
N VAL A 145 12.82 -6.68 18.11
CA VAL A 145 12.84 -7.50 16.89
C VAL A 145 13.98 -7.12 15.96
N LEU A 146 14.35 -5.83 15.87
CA LEU A 146 15.46 -5.37 15.02
C LEU A 146 16.86 -5.77 15.51
N LYS A 147 16.96 -6.37 16.70
CA LYS A 147 18.20 -6.98 17.20
C LYS A 147 18.42 -8.39 16.64
N LEU A 148 17.40 -9.00 16.05
CA LEU A 148 17.46 -10.32 15.47
C LEU A 148 18.17 -10.29 14.09
N LYS A 149 18.77 -11.42 13.69
CA LYS A 149 19.28 -11.61 12.34
C LYS A 149 18.13 -11.61 11.32
N SER A 150 18.44 -11.31 10.06
CA SER A 150 17.45 -11.07 8.98
C SER A 150 16.34 -12.14 8.91
N ASP A 151 16.68 -13.43 8.96
CA ASP A 151 15.69 -14.51 8.83
C ASP A 151 14.76 -14.60 10.04
N TYR A 152 15.31 -14.43 11.24
CA TYR A 152 14.52 -14.39 12.48
C TYR A 152 13.65 -13.13 12.56
N LEU A 153 14.10 -12.03 11.96
CA LEU A 153 13.32 -10.79 11.84
C LEU A 153 12.03 -11.04 11.05
N ALA A 154 12.10 -11.76 9.93
CA ALA A 154 10.94 -12.11 9.12
C ALA A 154 9.91 -12.94 9.91
N ILE A 155 10.37 -13.98 10.60
CA ILE A 155 9.50 -14.86 11.39
C ILE A 155 8.88 -14.08 12.55
N ALA A 156 9.66 -13.28 13.27
CA ALA A 156 9.17 -12.49 14.39
C ALA A 156 8.14 -11.45 13.94
N THR A 157 8.37 -10.73 12.85
CA THR A 157 7.41 -9.74 12.33
C THR A 157 6.12 -10.38 11.83
N LEU A 158 6.18 -11.58 11.23
CA LEU A 158 5.00 -12.36 10.87
C LEU A 158 4.22 -12.77 12.12
N GLY A 159 4.90 -13.29 13.15
CA GLY A 159 4.29 -13.64 14.43
C GLY A 159 3.59 -12.44 15.10
N PHE A 160 4.23 -11.27 15.11
CA PHE A 160 3.62 -10.05 15.62
C PHE A 160 2.40 -9.60 14.81
N ALA A 161 2.40 -9.74 13.49
CA ALA A 161 1.23 -9.46 12.66
C ALA A 161 0.02 -10.33 13.06
N GLU A 162 0.26 -11.63 13.32
CA GLU A 162 -0.79 -12.54 13.80
C GLU A 162 -1.23 -12.24 15.24
N ILE A 163 -0.32 -11.81 16.13
CA ILE A 163 -0.66 -11.34 17.48
C ILE A 163 -1.56 -10.11 17.41
N ILE A 164 -1.23 -9.13 16.57
CA ILE A 164 -2.06 -7.93 16.35
C ILE A 164 -3.44 -8.35 15.85
N ARG A 165 -3.51 -9.27 14.88
CA ARG A 165 -4.76 -9.78 14.33
C ARG A 165 -5.60 -10.49 15.40
N ALA A 166 -4.98 -11.34 16.22
CA ALA A 166 -5.64 -12.02 17.31
C ALA A 166 -6.15 -11.04 18.38
N ALA A 167 -5.35 -10.01 18.70
CA ALA A 167 -5.74 -8.98 19.67
C ALA A 167 -6.97 -8.19 19.20
N VAL A 168 -7.04 -7.84 17.91
CA VAL A 168 -8.19 -7.12 17.34
C VAL A 168 -9.47 -7.97 17.39
N VAL A 169 -9.37 -9.29 17.27
CA VAL A 169 -10.52 -10.23 17.33
C VAL A 169 -10.90 -10.56 18.76
N TYR A 170 -10.01 -10.35 19.73
CA TYR A 170 -10.24 -10.70 21.12
C TYR A 170 -11.47 -9.98 21.70
N GLU A 171 -12.35 -10.73 22.40
CA GLU A 171 -13.63 -10.22 22.92
C GLU A 171 -13.47 -9.07 23.92
N GLY A 172 -12.37 -9.02 24.68
CA GLY A 172 -12.07 -7.93 25.60
C GLY A 172 -11.88 -6.58 24.93
N PHE A 173 -11.43 -6.55 23.67
CA PHE A 173 -11.38 -5.34 22.83
C PHE A 173 -12.64 -5.14 21.97
N GLY A 174 -13.62 -6.05 22.08
CA GLY A 174 -14.87 -6.01 21.32
C GLY A 174 -15.63 -4.69 21.37
N PRO A 175 -15.74 -4.00 22.52
CA PRO A 175 -16.35 -2.67 22.57
C PRO A 175 -15.69 -1.63 21.66
N LEU A 176 -14.41 -1.80 21.31
CA LEU A 176 -13.68 -0.89 20.43
C LEU A 176 -13.58 -1.43 18.99
N THR A 177 -13.25 -2.71 18.83
CA THR A 177 -12.93 -3.34 17.54
C THR A 177 -14.10 -4.09 16.89
N ASN A 178 -15.23 -4.24 17.58
CA ASN A 178 -16.33 -5.13 17.24
C ASN A 178 -15.93 -6.63 17.16
N GLY A 179 -14.75 -6.98 17.67
CA GLY A 179 -14.26 -8.37 17.76
C GLY A 179 -14.13 -9.04 16.38
N SER A 180 -14.77 -10.21 16.21
CA SER A 180 -14.78 -10.95 14.93
C SER A 180 -15.78 -10.42 13.91
N ASN A 181 -16.65 -9.48 14.29
CA ASN A 181 -17.69 -8.95 13.43
C ASN A 181 -17.12 -7.91 12.44
N LEU A 182 -17.91 -7.64 11.38
CA LEU A 182 -17.58 -6.63 10.38
C LEU A 182 -17.79 -5.23 10.95
N LEU A 183 -16.82 -4.32 10.75
CA LEU A 183 -17.01 -2.90 10.90
C LEU A 183 -17.39 -2.30 9.55
N TYR A 184 -18.45 -1.50 9.50
CA TYR A 184 -18.97 -0.84 8.29
C TYR A 184 -19.55 0.54 8.64
N GLY A 185 -20.06 1.25 7.64
CA GLY A 185 -20.75 2.52 7.84
C GLY A 185 -19.86 3.73 8.14
N PHE A 186 -18.54 3.57 8.06
CA PHE A 186 -17.59 4.66 8.15
C PHE A 186 -17.42 5.39 6.82
N THR A 187 -16.79 6.57 6.83
CA THR A 187 -16.56 7.37 5.62
C THR A 187 -15.70 6.61 4.62
N SER A 188 -16.26 6.31 3.44
CA SER A 188 -15.59 5.62 2.33
C SER A 188 -15.22 6.58 1.20
N PHE A 189 -14.51 6.10 0.15
CA PHE A 189 -14.23 6.91 -1.04
C PHE A 189 -15.50 7.36 -1.78
N ALA A 190 -16.57 6.56 -1.72
CA ALA A 190 -17.87 6.92 -2.29
C ALA A 190 -18.54 8.16 -1.62
N SER A 191 -18.07 8.56 -0.44
CA SER A 191 -18.56 9.76 0.24
C SER A 191 -18.01 11.07 -0.35
N PHE A 192 -17.00 10.99 -1.22
CA PHE A 192 -16.38 12.16 -1.86
C PHE A 192 -17.03 12.47 -3.21
N ASN A 193 -18.18 13.10 -3.17
CA ASN A 193 -18.87 13.60 -4.34
C ASN A 193 -18.89 15.12 -4.30
N LEU A 194 -18.47 15.77 -5.38
CA LEU A 194 -18.52 17.21 -5.53
C LEU A 194 -19.74 17.58 -6.36
N SER A 195 -20.77 18.18 -5.75
CA SER A 195 -21.93 18.70 -6.45
C SER A 195 -21.67 20.15 -6.88
N LEU A 196 -21.54 20.38 -8.16
CA LEU A 196 -21.49 21.70 -8.79
C LEU A 196 -22.80 21.95 -9.53
N GLY A 197 -23.82 22.45 -8.82
CA GLY A 197 -25.16 22.65 -9.36
C GLY A 197 -25.84 21.34 -9.77
N SER A 198 -26.16 21.17 -11.05
CA SER A 198 -26.80 19.96 -11.57
C SER A 198 -25.84 18.81 -11.90
N VAL A 199 -24.52 19.02 -11.82
CA VAL A 199 -23.51 18.00 -12.14
C VAL A 199 -22.87 17.50 -10.85
N THR A 200 -22.96 16.19 -10.59
CA THR A 200 -22.24 15.51 -9.50
C THR A 200 -20.97 14.87 -10.06
N LEU A 201 -19.82 15.36 -9.62
CA LEU A 201 -18.53 14.79 -9.95
C LEU A 201 -18.16 13.72 -8.91
N HIS A 202 -17.99 12.50 -9.37
CA HIS A 202 -17.50 11.39 -8.56
C HIS A 202 -15.96 11.43 -8.45
N LEU A 203 -15.45 11.43 -7.23
CA LEU A 203 -14.00 11.50 -6.95
C LEU A 203 -13.45 10.17 -6.41
N GLU A 204 -14.22 9.11 -6.55
CA GLU A 204 -13.95 7.79 -5.95
C GLU A 204 -12.61 7.18 -6.39
N THR A 205 -12.22 7.36 -7.67
CA THR A 205 -10.94 6.87 -8.20
C THR A 205 -9.83 7.90 -8.03
N VAL A 206 -10.15 9.18 -8.07
CA VAL A 206 -9.16 10.26 -7.93
C VAL A 206 -8.52 10.26 -6.54
N MET A 207 -9.31 10.05 -5.48
CA MET A 207 -8.84 10.12 -4.09
C MET A 207 -7.78 9.07 -3.75
N PRO A 208 -7.93 7.76 -4.07
CA PRO A 208 -6.88 6.78 -3.87
C PRO A 208 -5.56 7.15 -4.56
N PHE A 209 -5.61 7.65 -5.80
CA PHE A 209 -4.42 8.09 -6.53
C PHE A 209 -3.77 9.33 -5.91
N LEU A 210 -4.57 10.27 -5.45
CA LEU A 210 -4.07 11.49 -4.79
C LEU A 210 -3.33 11.14 -3.50
N PHE A 211 -3.96 10.36 -2.62
CA PHE A 211 -3.37 10.00 -1.33
C PHE A 211 -2.16 9.08 -1.50
N SER A 212 -2.26 8.02 -2.33
CA SER A 212 -1.12 7.14 -2.59
C SER A 212 0.01 7.88 -3.30
N GLY A 213 -0.29 8.76 -4.27
CA GLY A 213 0.68 9.57 -4.98
C GLY A 213 1.48 10.50 -4.07
N ILE A 214 0.81 11.19 -3.14
CA ILE A 214 1.47 12.04 -2.12
C ILE A 214 2.37 11.19 -1.22
N CYS A 215 1.87 10.08 -0.70
CA CYS A 215 2.64 9.20 0.17
C CYS A 215 3.87 8.60 -0.55
N ILE A 216 3.71 8.14 -1.78
CA ILE A 216 4.82 7.62 -2.61
C ILE A 216 5.83 8.72 -2.90
N ALA A 217 5.39 9.95 -3.16
CA ALA A 217 6.29 11.09 -3.37
C ALA A 217 7.13 11.37 -2.12
N ILE A 218 6.55 11.28 -0.92
CA ILE A 218 7.28 11.43 0.35
C ILE A 218 8.32 10.31 0.51
N ILE A 219 7.96 9.05 0.21
CA ILE A 219 8.90 7.91 0.24
C ILE A 219 10.04 8.13 -0.76
N LEU A 220 9.75 8.60 -1.98
CA LEU A 220 10.77 8.92 -2.99
C LEU A 220 11.72 10.03 -2.54
N LEU A 221 11.21 11.07 -1.89
CA LEU A 221 12.04 12.13 -1.30
C LEU A 221 12.96 11.57 -0.20
N LEU A 222 12.45 10.68 0.64
CA LEU A 222 13.23 10.01 1.67
C LEU A 222 14.34 9.15 1.08
N ILE A 223 14.03 8.31 0.08
CA ILE A 223 15.01 7.43 -0.59
C ILE A 223 16.13 8.23 -1.27
N ASN A 224 15.83 9.43 -1.75
CA ASN A 224 16.80 10.32 -2.40
C ASN A 224 17.55 11.23 -1.41
N SER A 225 17.21 11.21 -0.12
CA SER A 225 17.84 11.98 0.95
C SER A 225 19.15 11.34 1.44
N THR A 226 19.79 11.98 2.44
CA THR A 226 20.94 11.40 3.17
C THR A 226 20.58 10.10 3.87
N TYR A 227 19.37 10.02 4.43
CA TYR A 227 18.86 8.80 5.07
C TYR A 227 18.72 7.64 4.09
N GLY A 228 18.19 7.89 2.89
CA GLY A 228 18.08 6.85 1.86
C GLY A 228 19.43 6.35 1.36
N ARG A 229 20.48 7.19 1.36
CA ARG A 229 21.85 6.72 1.08
C ARG A 229 22.37 5.83 2.19
N ALA A 230 22.10 6.17 3.45
CA ALA A 230 22.48 5.32 4.58
C ALA A 230 21.75 3.97 4.54
N PHE A 231 20.45 3.94 4.19
CA PHE A 231 19.71 2.69 4.02
C PHE A 231 20.35 1.77 2.97
N LYS A 232 20.70 2.33 1.80
CA LYS A 232 21.38 1.55 0.74
C LYS A 232 22.76 1.05 1.17
N ALA A 233 23.53 1.87 1.90
CA ALA A 233 24.81 1.45 2.43
C ALA A 233 24.67 0.28 3.42
N ILE A 234 23.67 0.32 4.31
CA ILE A 234 23.37 -0.78 5.24
C ILE A 234 22.95 -2.04 4.49
N ARG A 235 22.14 -1.92 3.43
CA ARG A 235 21.74 -3.06 2.59
C ARG A 235 22.93 -3.71 1.89
N ASP A 236 23.86 -2.90 1.38
CA ASP A 236 24.97 -3.39 0.58
C ASP A 236 26.04 -4.08 1.46
N ASP A 237 26.39 -3.50 2.61
CA ASP A 237 27.27 -4.10 3.63
C ASP A 237 27.10 -3.39 4.98
N GLU A 238 26.53 -4.11 5.98
CA GLU A 238 26.31 -3.57 7.32
C GLU A 238 27.60 -3.23 8.06
N ILE A 239 28.66 -4.07 7.91
CA ILE A 239 29.94 -3.90 8.61
C ILE A 239 30.66 -2.68 8.06
N ALA A 240 30.71 -2.55 6.74
CA ALA A 240 31.30 -1.38 6.10
C ALA A 240 30.55 -0.08 6.43
N ALA A 241 29.21 -0.13 6.48
CA ALA A 241 28.38 1.03 6.84
C ALA A 241 28.68 1.48 8.28
N GLU A 242 28.79 0.55 9.23
CA GLU A 242 29.13 0.83 10.62
C GLU A 242 30.54 1.42 10.76
N ALA A 243 31.51 0.87 10.04
CA ALA A 243 32.89 1.38 10.00
C ALA A 243 32.97 2.82 9.45
N MET A 244 32.03 3.21 8.58
CA MET A 244 31.89 4.58 8.08
C MET A 244 31.09 5.52 9.02
N GLY A 245 30.77 5.06 10.24
CA GLY A 245 30.08 5.86 11.27
C GLY A 245 28.55 5.90 11.15
N ILE A 246 27.92 5.02 10.33
CA ILE A 246 26.48 4.93 10.24
C ILE A 246 25.95 4.13 11.44
N ASN A 247 25.07 4.74 12.23
CA ASN A 247 24.39 4.04 13.33
C ASN A 247 23.32 3.09 12.78
N LEU A 248 23.66 1.80 12.69
CA LEU A 248 22.79 0.74 12.13
C LEU A 248 21.45 0.66 12.84
N ALA A 249 21.46 0.60 14.18
CA ALA A 249 20.25 0.43 14.98
C ALA A 249 19.24 1.56 14.77
N SER A 250 19.71 2.80 14.70
CA SER A 250 18.87 3.97 14.49
C SER A 250 18.27 3.98 13.08
N HIS A 251 19.05 3.72 12.04
CA HIS A 251 18.60 3.73 10.66
C HIS A 251 17.67 2.55 10.33
N LYS A 252 17.97 1.34 10.82
CA LYS A 252 17.09 0.17 10.70
C LYS A 252 15.73 0.44 11.34
N ARG A 253 15.72 0.96 12.57
CA ARG A 253 14.50 1.32 13.29
C ARG A 253 13.70 2.40 12.56
N MET A 254 14.35 3.44 12.05
CA MET A 254 13.70 4.51 11.31
C MET A 254 13.04 3.99 10.02
N SER A 255 13.72 3.15 9.23
CA SER A 255 13.14 2.57 8.02
C SER A 255 11.94 1.67 8.33
N PHE A 256 11.99 0.89 9.42
CA PHE A 256 10.91 0.03 9.88
C PHE A 256 9.67 0.83 10.29
N ILE A 257 9.85 1.89 11.10
CA ILE A 257 8.76 2.77 11.55
C ILE A 257 8.11 3.49 10.37
N ILE A 258 8.91 4.05 9.45
CA ILE A 258 8.39 4.78 8.29
C ILE A 258 7.65 3.83 7.34
N SER A 259 8.18 2.65 7.07
CA SER A 259 7.50 1.63 6.27
C SER A 259 6.15 1.25 6.88
N SER A 260 6.11 1.01 8.19
CA SER A 260 4.88 0.66 8.91
C SER A 260 3.87 1.81 8.96
N PHE A 261 4.33 3.07 9.03
CA PHE A 261 3.48 4.26 8.93
C PHE A 261 2.70 4.28 7.61
N PHE A 262 3.39 4.10 6.48
CA PHE A 262 2.75 4.08 5.17
C PHE A 262 1.92 2.81 4.94
N ALA A 263 2.29 1.68 5.53
CA ALA A 263 1.45 0.49 5.54
C ALA A 263 0.13 0.73 6.29
N GLY A 264 0.16 1.44 7.43
CA GLY A 264 -1.03 1.85 8.17
C GLY A 264 -1.95 2.74 7.34
N ILE A 265 -1.41 3.76 6.65
CA ILE A 265 -2.18 4.60 5.73
C ILE A 265 -2.80 3.76 4.60
N SER A 266 -2.02 2.84 4.00
CA SER A 266 -2.53 1.96 2.95
C SER A 266 -3.66 1.05 3.45
N GLY A 267 -3.55 0.55 4.70
CA GLY A 267 -4.62 -0.23 5.33
C GLY A 267 -5.90 0.58 5.53
N ALA A 268 -5.79 1.83 5.99
CA ALA A 268 -6.91 2.75 6.11
C ALA A 268 -7.56 3.05 4.74
N MET A 269 -6.75 3.27 3.70
CA MET A 269 -7.25 3.44 2.33
C MET A 269 -7.94 2.19 1.79
N LEU A 270 -7.44 0.99 2.15
CA LEU A 270 -8.08 -0.27 1.77
C LEU A 270 -9.45 -0.41 2.45
N ALA A 271 -9.56 -0.01 3.72
CA ALA A 271 -10.84 0.05 4.44
C ALA A 271 -11.82 1.00 3.74
N MET A 272 -11.39 2.20 3.37
CA MET A 272 -12.19 3.18 2.61
C MET A 272 -12.68 2.61 1.27
N TYR A 273 -11.82 1.85 0.58
CA TYR A 273 -12.15 1.22 -0.69
C TYR A 273 -13.18 0.11 -0.53
N GLN A 274 -13.02 -0.76 0.48
CA GLN A 274 -13.93 -1.87 0.75
C GLN A 274 -15.23 -1.43 1.45
N ALA A 275 -15.28 -0.21 2.00
CA ALA A 275 -16.34 0.31 2.86
C ALA A 275 -16.68 -0.60 4.05
N SER A 276 -15.78 -1.52 4.38
CA SER A 276 -15.90 -2.48 5.48
C SER A 276 -14.52 -2.96 5.92
N VAL A 277 -14.40 -3.32 7.20
CA VAL A 277 -13.15 -3.86 7.77
C VAL A 277 -13.46 -5.12 8.57
N GLN A 278 -12.67 -6.16 8.30
CA GLN A 278 -12.67 -7.40 9.05
C GLN A 278 -11.24 -7.92 9.20
N ALA A 279 -10.91 -8.46 10.37
CA ALA A 279 -9.55 -8.97 10.64
C ALA A 279 -9.14 -10.13 9.72
N THR A 280 -10.10 -10.86 9.18
CA THR A 280 -9.87 -11.97 8.23
C THR A 280 -9.33 -11.52 6.87
N THR A 281 -9.49 -10.25 6.51
CA THR A 281 -8.91 -9.67 5.28
C THR A 281 -7.39 -9.53 5.38
N PHE A 282 -6.86 -9.27 6.60
CA PHE A 282 -5.45 -8.96 6.84
C PHE A 282 -4.69 -10.17 7.39
N LYS A 283 -4.83 -11.33 6.73
CA LYS A 283 -4.07 -12.54 7.06
C LYS A 283 -2.64 -12.47 6.52
N SER A 284 -1.79 -13.38 6.99
CA SER A 284 -0.42 -13.54 6.49
C SER A 284 -0.35 -13.71 4.96
N SER A 285 -1.38 -14.32 4.34
CA SER A 285 -1.48 -14.44 2.87
C SER A 285 -1.39 -13.09 2.16
N MET A 286 -2.00 -12.03 2.73
CA MET A 286 -1.92 -10.69 2.17
C MET A 286 -0.48 -10.13 2.20
N THR A 287 0.29 -10.43 3.25
CA THR A 287 1.71 -10.04 3.29
C THR A 287 2.51 -10.72 2.17
N TYR A 288 2.23 -11.99 1.90
CA TYR A 288 2.89 -12.71 0.80
C TYR A 288 2.49 -12.15 -0.58
N GLU A 289 1.23 -11.75 -0.77
CA GLU A 289 0.80 -11.06 -1.99
C GLU A 289 1.57 -9.75 -2.21
N ILE A 290 1.71 -8.92 -1.14
CA ILE A 290 2.45 -7.66 -1.20
C ILE A 290 3.94 -7.91 -1.48
N LEU A 291 4.54 -8.89 -0.79
CA LEU A 291 5.93 -9.29 -1.03
C LEU A 291 6.14 -9.71 -2.49
N LEU A 292 5.21 -10.45 -3.04
CA LEU A 292 5.24 -10.94 -4.40
C LEU A 292 5.17 -9.80 -5.41
N ILE A 293 4.34 -8.79 -5.17
CA ILE A 293 4.30 -7.56 -5.97
C ILE A 293 5.68 -6.89 -5.96
N VAL A 294 6.32 -6.79 -4.80
CA VAL A 294 7.67 -6.18 -4.67
C VAL A 294 8.72 -6.97 -5.42
N VAL A 295 8.69 -8.32 -5.33
CA VAL A 295 9.63 -9.19 -6.02
C VAL A 295 9.44 -9.12 -7.54
N ILE A 296 8.21 -9.18 -8.02
CA ILE A 296 7.88 -9.05 -9.46
C ILE A 296 8.29 -7.67 -9.98
N GLY A 297 8.05 -6.61 -9.20
CA GLY A 297 8.43 -5.25 -9.57
C GLY A 297 9.93 -5.05 -9.64
N GLY A 298 10.66 -5.72 -8.77
CA GLY A 298 12.10 -5.59 -8.55
C GLY A 298 12.41 -4.98 -7.17
N ILE A 299 13.16 -5.75 -6.38
CA ILE A 299 13.58 -5.35 -5.04
C ILE A 299 14.50 -4.13 -5.16
N GLY A 300 14.14 -3.01 -4.51
CA GLY A 300 14.89 -1.75 -4.60
C GLY A 300 14.47 -0.83 -5.76
N SER A 301 13.37 -1.14 -6.49
CA SER A 301 12.80 -0.27 -7.51
C SER A 301 11.39 0.20 -7.12
N VAL A 302 11.20 1.51 -6.94
CA VAL A 302 9.89 2.12 -6.64
C VAL A 302 8.97 2.06 -7.86
N SER A 303 9.48 2.43 -9.03
CA SER A 303 8.71 2.37 -10.28
C SER A 303 8.30 0.94 -10.64
N GLY A 304 9.18 -0.04 -10.38
CA GLY A 304 8.87 -1.45 -10.54
C GLY A 304 7.72 -1.90 -9.65
N SER A 305 7.75 -1.56 -8.36
CA SER A 305 6.68 -1.89 -7.41
C SER A 305 5.34 -1.30 -7.80
N ILE A 306 5.30 -0.06 -8.30
CA ILE A 306 4.08 0.59 -8.79
C ILE A 306 3.51 -0.17 -9.99
N ILE A 307 4.31 -0.44 -11.02
CA ILE A 307 3.87 -1.15 -12.22
C ILE A 307 3.38 -2.56 -11.87
N ALA A 308 4.15 -3.28 -11.03
CA ALA A 308 3.81 -4.62 -10.61
C ALA A 308 2.49 -4.68 -9.83
N SER A 309 2.18 -3.66 -9.00
CA SER A 309 0.91 -3.61 -8.27
C SER A 309 -0.30 -3.54 -9.20
N PHE A 310 -0.26 -2.69 -10.24
CA PHE A 310 -1.34 -2.63 -11.23
C PHE A 310 -1.43 -3.91 -12.06
N LEU A 311 -0.29 -4.47 -12.49
CA LEU A 311 -0.25 -5.73 -13.22
C LEU A 311 -0.81 -6.89 -12.40
N PHE A 312 -0.41 -6.98 -11.13
CA PHE A 312 -0.88 -8.02 -10.20
C PHE A 312 -2.38 -7.93 -9.99
N ILE A 313 -2.91 -6.74 -9.66
CA ILE A 313 -4.34 -6.54 -9.45
C ILE A 313 -5.14 -6.75 -10.74
N ALA A 314 -4.66 -6.25 -11.89
CA ALA A 314 -5.29 -6.51 -13.18
C ALA A 314 -5.34 -7.99 -13.52
N SER A 315 -4.26 -8.73 -13.26
CA SER A 315 -4.22 -10.17 -13.52
C SER A 315 -5.15 -10.93 -12.58
N SER A 316 -5.13 -10.63 -11.28
CA SER A 316 -5.93 -11.37 -10.30
C SER A 316 -7.42 -11.03 -10.35
N GLU A 317 -7.80 -9.75 -10.52
CA GLU A 317 -9.20 -9.31 -10.40
C GLU A 317 -9.93 -9.22 -11.75
N TRP A 318 -9.22 -8.98 -12.83
CA TRP A 318 -9.82 -8.80 -14.15
C TRP A 318 -9.52 -9.95 -15.09
N LEU A 319 -8.24 -10.20 -15.45
CA LEU A 319 -7.88 -11.18 -16.47
C LEU A 319 -8.28 -12.61 -16.11
N LEU A 320 -8.09 -13.02 -14.85
CA LEU A 320 -8.37 -14.39 -14.42
C LEU A 320 -9.78 -14.59 -13.84
N ARG A 321 -10.60 -13.54 -13.80
CA ARG A 321 -11.96 -13.63 -13.23
C ARG A 321 -12.87 -14.57 -14.00
N PHE A 322 -12.67 -14.71 -15.30
CA PHE A 322 -13.46 -15.63 -16.11
C PHE A 322 -13.29 -17.10 -15.69
N LEU A 323 -12.19 -17.46 -15.03
CA LEU A 323 -11.91 -18.81 -14.54
C LEU A 323 -12.78 -19.21 -13.33
N ASP A 324 -13.34 -18.24 -12.62
CA ASP A 324 -14.24 -18.49 -11.48
C ASP A 324 -15.69 -18.67 -11.89
N ASN A 325 -16.03 -18.41 -13.16
CA ASN A 325 -17.38 -18.60 -13.69
C ASN A 325 -17.55 -20.01 -14.22
N GLU A 326 -18.60 -20.71 -13.77
CA GLU A 326 -18.99 -22.01 -14.34
C GLU A 326 -19.43 -21.79 -15.79
N THR A 327 -18.66 -22.30 -16.73
CA THR A 327 -18.98 -22.21 -18.17
C THR A 327 -19.44 -23.57 -18.68
N TRP A 328 -20.56 -23.58 -19.39
CA TRP A 328 -21.11 -24.76 -20.11
C TRP A 328 -20.73 -24.61 -21.58
N ILE A 329 -19.95 -25.54 -22.10
CA ILE A 329 -19.61 -25.62 -23.52
C ILE A 329 -20.34 -26.84 -24.12
N GLY A 330 -21.31 -26.58 -24.99
CA GLY A 330 -22.02 -27.66 -25.68
C GLY A 330 -22.77 -28.65 -24.78
N GLY A 331 -23.25 -28.22 -23.59
CA GLY A 331 -23.92 -29.10 -22.63
C GLY A 331 -22.97 -29.84 -21.68
N PHE A 332 -21.66 -29.67 -21.84
CA PHE A 332 -20.65 -30.26 -20.96
C PHE A 332 -20.19 -29.22 -19.93
N ARG A 333 -20.31 -29.55 -18.65
CA ARG A 333 -19.77 -28.73 -17.55
C ARG A 333 -18.25 -28.88 -17.50
N VAL A 334 -17.50 -27.81 -17.71
CA VAL A 334 -16.03 -27.87 -17.61
C VAL A 334 -15.66 -28.07 -16.13
N PRO A 335 -15.13 -29.24 -15.73
CA PRO A 335 -15.00 -29.58 -14.30
C PRO A 335 -13.96 -28.77 -13.53
N LEU A 336 -13.08 -28.07 -14.23
CA LEU A 336 -11.99 -27.24 -13.65
C LEU A 336 -12.40 -25.78 -13.41
N LEU A 337 -13.43 -25.26 -14.10
CA LEU A 337 -13.90 -23.88 -13.94
C LEU A 337 -14.85 -23.80 -12.74
N ARG A 338 -14.29 -23.63 -11.53
CA ARG A 338 -15.02 -23.49 -10.27
C ARG A 338 -14.47 -22.29 -9.50
N SER A 339 -15.29 -21.78 -8.59
CA SER A 339 -14.86 -20.75 -7.63
C SER A 339 -13.56 -21.19 -6.92
N GLY A 340 -12.52 -20.35 -7.03
CA GLY A 340 -11.17 -20.60 -6.50
C GLY A 340 -10.15 -21.14 -7.50
N PHE A 341 -10.55 -21.63 -8.70
CA PHE A 341 -9.59 -22.09 -9.70
C PHE A 341 -8.68 -20.97 -10.20
N ARG A 342 -9.19 -19.75 -10.23
CA ARG A 342 -8.41 -18.54 -10.48
C ARG A 342 -7.14 -18.47 -9.63
N MET A 343 -7.25 -18.79 -8.31
CA MET A 343 -6.10 -18.74 -7.38
C MET A 343 -5.02 -19.75 -7.75
N VAL A 344 -5.41 -20.96 -8.23
CA VAL A 344 -4.46 -22.00 -8.65
C VAL A 344 -3.70 -21.54 -9.90
N VAL A 345 -4.42 -21.08 -10.93
CA VAL A 345 -3.79 -20.60 -12.17
C VAL A 345 -2.90 -19.39 -11.88
N PHE A 346 -3.36 -18.49 -11.05
CA PHE A 346 -2.58 -17.31 -10.63
C PHE A 346 -1.29 -17.71 -9.90
N SER A 347 -1.34 -18.68 -8.99
CA SER A 347 -0.15 -19.19 -8.29
C SER A 347 0.86 -19.81 -9.25
N ILE A 348 0.40 -20.52 -10.29
CA ILE A 348 1.29 -21.09 -11.31
C ILE A 348 1.95 -19.98 -12.14
N ILE A 349 1.18 -18.96 -12.56
CA ILE A 349 1.71 -17.81 -13.29
C ILE A 349 2.78 -17.09 -12.47
N ILE A 350 2.50 -16.85 -11.19
CA ILE A 350 3.43 -16.21 -10.28
C ILE A 350 4.71 -17.03 -10.14
N MET A 351 4.59 -18.35 -9.91
CA MET A 351 5.75 -19.24 -9.79
C MET A 351 6.60 -19.17 -11.06
N ALA A 352 5.98 -19.18 -12.23
CA ALA A 352 6.68 -19.04 -13.51
C ALA A 352 7.41 -17.68 -13.61
N VAL A 353 6.71 -16.57 -13.27
CA VAL A 353 7.32 -15.23 -13.30
C VAL A 353 8.51 -15.13 -12.36
N VAL A 354 8.43 -15.63 -11.13
CA VAL A 354 9.54 -15.60 -10.16
C VAL A 354 10.71 -16.46 -10.62
N LEU A 355 10.46 -17.62 -11.24
CA LEU A 355 11.52 -18.50 -11.74
C LEU A 355 12.26 -17.90 -12.96
N PHE A 356 11.51 -17.32 -13.90
CA PHE A 356 12.11 -16.80 -15.15
C PHE A 356 12.62 -15.36 -15.00
N PHE A 357 11.98 -14.53 -14.19
CA PHE A 357 12.32 -13.11 -13.99
C PHE A 357 12.95 -12.85 -12.62
N ARG A 358 14.03 -13.53 -12.29
CA ARG A 358 14.74 -13.43 -10.98
C ARG A 358 15.10 -12.01 -10.56
N LYS A 359 15.26 -11.06 -11.49
CA LYS A 359 15.58 -9.65 -11.21
C LYS A 359 14.33 -8.76 -11.17
N GLY A 360 13.12 -9.33 -11.31
CA GLY A 360 11.89 -8.56 -11.47
C GLY A 360 11.81 -7.80 -12.81
N ILE A 361 10.71 -7.08 -13.03
CA ILE A 361 10.43 -6.35 -14.28
C ILE A 361 11.44 -5.23 -14.51
N MET A 362 11.79 -4.48 -13.46
CA MET A 362 12.69 -3.32 -13.55
C MET A 362 14.11 -3.63 -13.03
N GLY A 363 14.31 -4.72 -12.27
CA GLY A 363 15.57 -5.01 -11.58
C GLY A 363 15.96 -3.84 -10.66
N ASP A 364 17.25 -3.48 -10.66
CA ASP A 364 17.79 -2.33 -9.91
C ASP A 364 17.61 -0.97 -10.63
N ARG A 365 16.80 -0.92 -11.69
CA ARG A 365 16.63 0.28 -12.51
C ARG A 365 15.37 1.04 -12.11
N GLU A 366 15.48 2.37 -12.11
CA GLU A 366 14.34 3.27 -11.99
C GLU A 366 14.04 3.93 -13.33
N LEU A 367 12.75 4.10 -13.67
CA LEU A 367 12.30 4.69 -14.94
C LEU A 367 12.95 6.05 -15.26
N PHE A 368 13.31 6.82 -14.24
CA PHE A 368 13.83 8.17 -14.39
C PHE A 368 15.34 8.31 -14.06
N GLN A 369 16.06 7.22 -13.75
CA GLN A 369 17.51 7.29 -13.53
C GLN A 369 18.28 7.17 -14.85
N LYS A 370 19.02 8.22 -15.20
CA LYS A 370 20.02 8.15 -16.27
C LYS A 370 21.15 7.20 -15.83
N LYS A 371 21.52 6.25 -16.72
CA LYS A 371 22.74 5.44 -16.53
C LYS A 371 23.92 6.34 -16.12
N PRO A 372 24.65 6.03 -15.05
CA PRO A 372 25.90 6.72 -14.77
C PRO A 372 26.84 6.52 -15.98
N ALA A 373 27.42 7.61 -16.44
CA ALA A 373 28.24 7.64 -17.65
C ALA A 373 29.47 6.69 -17.61
N SER A 374 29.84 6.20 -16.40
CA SER A 374 30.95 5.28 -16.19
C SER A 374 30.66 3.85 -16.69
N THR A 375 29.44 3.33 -16.49
CA THR A 375 29.06 1.97 -16.94
C THR A 375 28.89 1.89 -18.46
N ALA A 376 28.48 2.97 -19.12
CA ALA A 376 28.41 3.02 -20.57
C ALA A 376 29.80 3.05 -21.24
N LYS A 377 30.82 3.65 -20.58
CA LYS A 377 32.21 3.63 -21.05
C LYS A 377 32.87 2.30 -20.80
N ALA A 378 32.60 1.60 -19.69
CA ALA A 378 33.12 0.27 -19.38
C ALA A 378 32.54 -0.79 -20.34
N ALA A 379 31.25 -0.82 -20.57
CA ALA A 379 30.60 -1.73 -21.52
C ALA A 379 31.06 -1.50 -22.97
N LYS A 380 31.34 -0.24 -23.35
CA LYS A 380 31.88 0.09 -24.68
C LYS A 380 33.38 -0.29 -24.83
N LYS A 381 34.11 -0.39 -23.70
CA LYS A 381 35.52 -0.83 -23.67
C LYS A 381 35.63 -2.36 -23.72
N GLU A 382 34.71 -3.09 -23.03
CA GLU A 382 34.63 -4.56 -23.12
C GLU A 382 34.14 -5.04 -24.50
N ALA A 383 33.20 -4.32 -25.15
CA ALA A 383 32.77 -4.64 -26.51
C ALA A 383 33.79 -4.33 -27.59
N ARG A 384 34.84 -3.54 -27.29
CA ARG A 384 35.96 -3.26 -28.20
C ARG A 384 37.17 -4.16 -27.97
N SER A 385 37.20 -4.94 -26.90
CA SER A 385 38.28 -5.88 -26.55
C SER A 385 37.95 -7.34 -26.89
N LYS A 386 36.77 -7.59 -27.45
CA LYS A 386 36.34 -8.83 -28.11
C LYS A 386 36.28 -8.59 -29.62
#